data_61998ed83fc553935d09a203587c3991
#
_entry.id   61998ed83fc553935d09a203587c3991
#
_cell.length_a   1.000
_cell.length_b   1.000
_cell.length_c   1.000
_cell.angle_alpha   90.00
_cell.angle_beta   90.00
_cell.angle_gamma   90.00
#
_symmetry.space_group_name_H-M   'P 1'
#
loop_
_entity.id
_entity.type
_entity.pdbx_description
1 polymer ?
#
loop_
_entity_poly.entity_id
_entity_poly.type
_entity_poly.pdbx_seq_one_letter_code
_entity_poly.pdbx_strand_id
1 'polypeptide(L)'
;MKLSTKISVCILVKNAQDTIKECLESLQGFDEIILLDNQSSDDTLKIANEFKNKFGNLRIYSSEFIGFGPLKNLAINYASNDWIFSIDSDEVLEFSTLKELENLELNPNNIYAMPRKNLYKGEWIKACGWHPD
;
A
#
# COMPACT_ATOMS: atom_id res chain seq x y z
N MET A 1 3.30 -7.66 -15.07
CA MET A 1 1.90 -8.08 -15.05
C MET A 1 1.05 -7.03 -14.38
N LYS A 2 -0.04 -6.63 -14.99
CA LYS A 2 -0.96 -5.65 -14.42
C LYS A 2 -2.25 -6.36 -14.01
N LEU A 3 -2.72 -6.11 -12.78
CA LEU A 3 -3.96 -6.70 -12.28
C LEU A 3 -5.17 -6.12 -12.99
N SER A 4 -6.16 -6.96 -13.30
CA SER A 4 -7.42 -6.53 -13.93
C SER A 4 -8.31 -5.80 -12.92
N THR A 5 -8.32 -6.23 -11.66
CA THR A 5 -9.02 -5.51 -10.60
C THR A 5 -8.18 -4.32 -10.14
N LYS A 6 -8.82 -3.15 -10.03
CA LYS A 6 -8.13 -1.95 -9.58
C LYS A 6 -7.96 -1.97 -8.06
N ILE A 7 -6.72 -2.03 -7.63
CA ILE A 7 -6.34 -2.09 -6.22
C ILE A 7 -5.38 -0.97 -5.92
N SER A 8 -5.62 -0.25 -4.81
CA SER A 8 -4.67 0.71 -4.28
C SER A 8 -3.84 0.04 -3.20
N VAL A 9 -2.52 0.16 -3.29
CA VAL A 9 -1.61 -0.30 -2.24
C VAL A 9 -1.38 0.84 -1.28
N CYS A 10 -1.48 0.59 0.03
CA CYS A 10 -1.19 1.59 1.06
C CYS A 10 0.03 1.15 1.87
N ILE A 11 1.01 2.03 1.96
CA ILE A 11 2.26 1.80 2.67
C ILE A 11 2.52 2.96 3.63
N LEU A 12 2.74 2.64 4.92
CA LEU A 12 3.27 3.61 5.87
C LEU A 12 4.79 3.44 5.89
N VAL A 13 5.52 4.54 5.87
CA VAL A 13 6.98 4.47 5.83
C VAL A 13 7.63 5.50 6.74
N LYS A 14 8.70 5.08 7.39
CA LYS A 14 9.62 5.98 8.10
C LYS A 14 11.00 5.35 8.05
N ASN A 15 11.96 6.08 7.44
CA ASN A 15 13.37 5.67 7.38
C ASN A 15 13.56 4.23 6.86
N ALA A 16 13.16 4.00 5.61
CA ALA A 16 13.25 2.70 4.94
C ALA A 16 14.11 2.75 3.67
N GLN A 17 15.18 3.55 3.68
CA GLN A 17 16.02 3.74 2.49
C GLN A 17 16.62 2.44 1.95
N ASP A 18 16.84 1.44 2.83
CA ASP A 18 17.48 0.17 2.43
C ASP A 18 16.49 -0.82 1.79
N THR A 19 15.19 -0.62 1.95
CA THR A 19 14.17 -1.60 1.54
C THR A 19 13.12 -1.03 0.59
N ILE A 20 12.90 0.27 0.60
CA ILE A 20 11.76 0.88 -0.10
C ILE A 20 11.80 0.66 -1.62
N LYS A 21 12.99 0.65 -2.23
CA LYS A 21 13.12 0.48 -3.67
C LYS A 21 12.58 -0.87 -4.12
N GLU A 22 13.02 -1.95 -3.47
CA GLU A 22 12.58 -3.30 -3.81
C GLU A 22 11.10 -3.49 -3.52
N CYS A 23 10.61 -2.93 -2.41
CA CYS A 23 9.20 -2.94 -2.07
C CYS A 23 8.37 -2.32 -3.21
N LEU A 24 8.69 -1.11 -3.62
CA LEU A 24 7.96 -0.40 -4.66
C LEU A 24 8.05 -1.10 -6.02
N GLU A 25 9.22 -1.61 -6.37
CA GLU A 25 9.41 -2.34 -7.63
C GLU A 25 8.54 -3.59 -7.71
N SER A 26 8.29 -4.25 -6.59
CA SER A 26 7.42 -5.43 -6.55
C SER A 26 5.93 -5.10 -6.74
N LEU A 27 5.56 -3.83 -6.66
CA LEU A 27 4.16 -3.38 -6.69
C LEU A 27 3.75 -2.75 -8.03
N GLN A 28 4.55 -2.90 -9.06
CA GLN A 28 4.26 -2.28 -10.37
C GLN A 28 2.97 -2.77 -11.02
N GLY A 29 2.47 -3.93 -10.65
CA GLY A 29 1.23 -4.51 -11.19
C GLY A 29 -0.05 -3.85 -10.67
N PHE A 30 0.05 -3.02 -9.66
CA PHE A 30 -1.12 -2.37 -9.05
C PHE A 30 -1.46 -1.05 -9.73
N ASP A 31 -2.74 -0.69 -9.67
CA ASP A 31 -3.24 0.54 -10.28
C ASP A 31 -2.68 1.79 -9.62
N GLU A 32 -2.51 1.75 -8.29
CA GLU A 32 -2.08 2.90 -7.51
C GLU A 32 -1.33 2.46 -6.28
N ILE A 33 -0.27 3.19 -5.94
CA ILE A 33 0.47 3.01 -4.68
C ILE A 33 0.39 4.32 -3.90
N ILE A 34 -0.13 4.26 -2.68
CA ILE A 34 -0.15 5.39 -1.75
C ILE A 34 0.96 5.18 -0.73
N LEU A 35 1.96 6.05 -0.76
CA LEU A 35 3.06 6.04 0.19
C LEU A 35 2.86 7.21 1.16
N LEU A 36 2.58 6.90 2.42
CA LEU A 36 2.44 7.91 3.46
C LEU A 36 3.71 7.93 4.30
N ASP A 37 4.48 8.99 4.14
CA ASP A 37 5.75 9.17 4.84
C ASP A 37 5.53 9.83 6.18
N ASN A 38 6.01 9.17 7.23
CA ASN A 38 5.96 9.67 8.60
C ASN A 38 7.28 10.36 8.96
N GLN A 39 7.59 11.43 8.22
CA GLN A 39 8.76 12.29 8.49
C GLN A 39 10.10 11.55 8.47
N SER A 40 10.38 10.83 7.39
CA SER A 40 11.68 10.20 7.17
C SER A 40 12.79 11.24 7.11
N SER A 41 13.90 10.96 7.74
CA SER A 41 15.09 11.80 7.76
C SER A 41 16.23 11.27 6.88
N ASP A 42 16.07 10.07 6.34
CA ASP A 42 17.05 9.45 5.44
C ASP A 42 16.68 9.68 3.96
N ASP A 43 17.22 8.88 3.04
CA ASP A 43 16.97 9.01 1.60
C ASP A 43 15.68 8.32 1.11
N THR A 44 14.81 7.90 2.01
CA THR A 44 13.55 7.22 1.65
C THR A 44 12.75 8.01 0.61
N LEU A 45 12.50 9.30 0.85
CA LEU A 45 11.71 10.13 -0.06
C LEU A 45 12.42 10.38 -1.39
N LYS A 46 13.73 10.49 -1.38
CA LYS A 46 14.51 10.64 -2.61
C LYS A 46 14.33 9.41 -3.51
N ILE A 47 14.45 8.23 -2.94
CA ILE A 47 14.28 6.96 -3.66
C ILE A 47 12.84 6.82 -4.17
N ALA A 48 11.86 7.16 -3.33
CA ALA A 48 10.44 7.08 -3.71
C ALA A 48 10.13 8.04 -4.87
N ASN A 49 10.67 9.26 -4.85
CA ASN A 49 10.46 10.21 -5.94
C ASN A 49 11.11 9.75 -7.25
N GLU A 50 12.25 9.10 -7.20
CA GLU A 50 12.87 8.50 -8.38
C GLU A 50 11.97 7.41 -8.99
N PHE A 51 11.37 6.57 -8.14
CA PHE A 51 10.41 5.58 -8.58
C PHE A 51 9.17 6.22 -9.21
N LYS A 52 8.63 7.25 -8.58
CA LYS A 52 7.46 7.99 -9.08
C LYS A 52 7.70 8.55 -10.48
N ASN A 53 8.88 9.13 -10.70
CA ASN A 53 9.23 9.69 -12.01
C ASN A 53 9.34 8.62 -13.09
N LYS A 54 9.71 7.41 -12.72
CA LYS A 54 9.92 6.31 -13.66
C LYS A 54 8.64 5.56 -14.01
N PHE A 55 7.76 5.32 -13.03
CA PHE A 55 6.61 4.43 -13.20
C PHE A 55 5.25 5.11 -13.16
N GLY A 56 5.13 6.23 -12.48
CA GLY A 56 3.91 7.06 -12.53
C GLY A 56 2.71 6.61 -11.71
N ASN A 57 2.73 5.40 -11.13
CA ASN A 57 1.60 4.90 -10.32
C ASN A 57 1.73 5.21 -8.82
N LEU A 58 2.77 5.89 -8.42
CA LEU A 58 3.05 6.21 -7.02
C LEU A 58 2.59 7.62 -6.68
N ARG A 59 1.88 7.74 -5.54
CA ARG A 59 1.52 9.02 -4.94
C ARG A 59 2.13 9.10 -3.55
N ILE A 60 2.82 10.20 -3.26
CA ILE A 60 3.55 10.38 -2.01
C ILE A 60 2.88 11.46 -1.18
N TYR A 61 2.59 11.14 0.06
CA TYR A 61 2.02 12.07 1.05
C TYR A 61 2.86 12.04 2.31
N SER A 62 2.79 13.07 3.11
CA SER A 62 3.54 13.17 4.37
C SER A 62 2.59 13.48 5.51
N SER A 63 2.91 12.94 6.68
CA SER A 63 2.17 13.24 7.92
C SER A 63 3.11 13.14 9.11
N GLU A 64 2.83 13.93 10.13
CA GLU A 64 3.43 13.70 11.44
C GLU A 64 2.81 12.43 12.05
N PHE A 65 3.42 11.91 13.10
CA PHE A 65 2.90 10.71 13.76
C PHE A 65 1.63 11.05 14.55
N ILE A 66 0.53 10.44 14.16
CA ILE A 66 -0.79 10.61 14.80
C ILE A 66 -1.35 9.28 15.32
N GLY A 67 -0.50 8.24 15.40
CA GLY A 67 -0.90 6.88 15.74
C GLY A 67 -0.97 6.00 14.50
N PHE A 68 -0.70 4.70 14.63
CA PHE A 68 -0.68 3.78 13.49
C PHE A 68 -2.06 3.60 12.85
N GLY A 69 -3.10 3.43 13.67
CA GLY A 69 -4.47 3.32 13.17
C GLY A 69 -4.90 4.55 12.38
N PRO A 70 -4.79 5.76 12.95
CA PRO A 70 -5.10 7.00 12.22
C PRO A 70 -4.25 7.21 10.97
N LEU A 71 -2.96 6.83 10.97
CA LEU A 71 -2.12 6.93 9.77
C LEU A 71 -2.60 5.99 8.67
N LYS A 72 -2.97 4.76 9.01
CA LYS A 72 -3.52 3.83 8.02
C LYS A 72 -4.83 4.34 7.44
N ASN A 73 -5.71 4.89 8.27
CA ASN A 73 -6.95 5.49 7.81
C ASN A 73 -6.69 6.68 6.89
N LEU A 74 -5.69 7.50 7.20
CA LEU A 74 -5.31 8.62 6.36
C LEU A 74 -4.82 8.14 4.99
N ALA A 75 -3.97 7.11 4.96
CA ALA A 75 -3.50 6.53 3.69
C ALA A 75 -4.66 5.99 2.86
N ILE A 76 -5.60 5.30 3.49
CA ILE A 76 -6.80 4.78 2.82
C ILE A 76 -7.64 5.92 2.24
N ASN A 77 -7.74 7.04 2.94
CA ASN A 77 -8.49 8.21 2.45
C ASN A 77 -7.88 8.83 1.19
N TYR A 78 -6.57 8.71 0.99
CA TYR A 78 -5.92 9.17 -0.24
C TYR A 78 -6.12 8.21 -1.41
N ALA A 79 -6.49 6.96 -1.15
CA ALA A 79 -6.64 5.95 -2.19
C ALA A 79 -7.84 6.24 -3.09
N SER A 80 -7.66 6.05 -4.39
CA SER A 80 -8.71 6.27 -5.40
C SER A 80 -9.60 5.05 -5.62
N ASN A 81 -9.11 3.87 -5.25
CA ASN A 81 -9.84 2.61 -5.46
C ASN A 81 -10.44 2.08 -4.16
N ASP A 82 -11.49 1.29 -4.28
CA ASP A 82 -12.18 0.71 -3.13
C ASP A 82 -11.39 -0.43 -2.49
N TRP A 83 -10.70 -1.22 -3.31
CA TRP A 83 -9.88 -2.32 -2.83
C TRP A 83 -8.52 -1.82 -2.40
N ILE A 84 -8.16 -2.15 -1.16
CA ILE A 84 -6.92 -1.70 -0.52
C ILE A 84 -6.04 -2.91 -0.18
N PHE A 85 -4.81 -2.88 -0.64
CA PHE A 85 -3.79 -3.86 -0.26
C PHE A 85 -2.77 -3.18 0.64
N SER A 86 -2.67 -3.63 1.89
CA SER A 86 -1.75 -3.08 2.87
C SER A 86 -0.48 -3.92 2.94
N ILE A 87 0.67 -3.30 2.82
CA ILE A 87 1.97 -3.97 2.87
C ILE A 87 2.96 -3.09 3.64
N ASP A 88 3.91 -3.70 4.33
CA ASP A 88 4.96 -2.96 5.03
C ASP A 88 6.08 -2.54 4.09
N SER A 89 6.74 -1.43 4.41
CA SER A 89 7.78 -0.84 3.54
C SER A 89 9.05 -1.70 3.40
N ASP A 90 9.22 -2.69 4.23
CA ASP A 90 10.35 -3.63 4.20
C ASP A 90 10.00 -4.97 3.53
N GLU A 91 8.81 -5.08 2.95
CA GLU A 91 8.36 -6.31 2.32
C GLU A 91 8.41 -6.20 0.80
N VAL A 92 8.64 -7.35 0.17
CA VAL A 92 8.65 -7.50 -1.28
C VAL A 92 7.53 -8.48 -1.64
N LEU A 93 6.65 -8.07 -2.55
CA LEU A 93 5.57 -8.94 -3.00
C LEU A 93 6.11 -9.95 -4.01
N GLU A 94 5.90 -11.24 -3.74
CA GLU A 94 6.30 -12.29 -4.66
C GLU A 94 5.36 -12.35 -5.87
N PHE A 95 5.90 -12.72 -7.02
CA PHE A 95 5.12 -12.84 -8.25
C PHE A 95 3.98 -13.85 -8.12
N SER A 96 4.21 -14.94 -7.37
CA SER A 96 3.16 -15.94 -7.10
C SER A 96 1.98 -15.34 -6.35
N THR A 97 2.23 -14.44 -5.41
CA THR A 97 1.18 -13.75 -4.66
C THR A 97 0.39 -12.82 -5.59
N LEU A 98 1.08 -12.13 -6.50
CA LEU A 98 0.43 -11.27 -7.49
C LEU A 98 -0.52 -12.08 -8.38
N LYS A 99 -0.09 -13.28 -8.79
CA LYS A 99 -0.94 -14.20 -9.57
C LYS A 99 -2.16 -14.66 -8.77
N GLU A 100 -1.98 -14.96 -7.49
CA GLU A 100 -3.09 -15.34 -6.62
C GLU A 100 -4.13 -14.22 -6.53
N LEU A 101 -3.68 -12.97 -6.38
CA LEU A 101 -4.56 -11.80 -6.34
C LEU A 101 -5.34 -11.65 -7.64
N GLU A 102 -4.72 -11.89 -8.79
CA GLU A 102 -5.39 -11.80 -10.08
C GLU A 102 -6.52 -12.81 -10.22
N ASN A 103 -6.39 -13.99 -9.61
CA ASN A 103 -7.36 -15.07 -9.70
C ASN A 103 -8.41 -15.07 -8.58
N LEU A 104 -8.30 -14.16 -7.60
CA LEU A 104 -9.29 -14.10 -6.51
C LEU A 104 -10.62 -13.52 -6.98
N GLU A 105 -11.72 -14.16 -6.54
CA GLU A 105 -13.04 -13.57 -6.62
C GLU A 105 -13.24 -12.73 -5.36
N LEU A 106 -13.18 -11.42 -5.49
CA LEU A 106 -13.21 -10.52 -4.35
C LEU A 106 -14.63 -10.28 -3.86
N ASN A 107 -14.90 -10.66 -2.61
CA ASN A 107 -16.15 -10.39 -1.92
C ASN A 107 -15.97 -9.15 -1.04
N PRO A 108 -16.80 -8.09 -1.21
CA PRO A 108 -16.63 -6.85 -0.44
C PRO A 108 -16.79 -7.00 1.07
N ASN A 109 -17.37 -8.10 1.54
CA ASN A 109 -17.55 -8.36 2.97
C ASN A 109 -16.42 -9.17 3.59
N ASN A 110 -15.39 -9.52 2.83
CA ASN A 110 -14.26 -10.31 3.30
C ASN A 110 -12.98 -9.51 3.38
N ILE A 111 -12.12 -9.93 4.30
CA ILE A 111 -10.73 -9.50 4.37
C ILE A 111 -9.87 -10.69 3.93
N TYR A 112 -9.01 -10.46 2.96
CA TYR A 112 -8.11 -11.48 2.44
C TYR A 112 -6.75 -11.30 3.11
N ALA A 113 -6.45 -12.18 4.08
CA ALA A 113 -5.22 -12.11 4.85
C ALA A 113 -4.12 -12.96 4.22
N MET A 114 -2.93 -12.39 4.14
CA MET A 114 -1.70 -13.06 3.78
C MET A 114 -0.67 -12.73 4.86
N PRO A 115 0.43 -13.48 5.00
CA PRO A 115 1.43 -13.14 6.00
C PRO A 115 1.84 -11.66 5.92
N ARG A 116 1.56 -10.88 6.98
CA ARG A 116 1.88 -9.45 7.14
C ARG A 116 1.23 -8.52 6.10
N LYS A 117 0.25 -9.01 5.32
CA LYS A 117 -0.42 -8.26 4.27
C LYS A 117 -1.92 -8.50 4.34
N ASN A 118 -2.70 -7.47 4.06
CA ASN A 118 -4.15 -7.58 4.05
C ASN A 118 -4.73 -6.92 2.80
N LEU A 119 -5.69 -7.59 2.18
CA LEU A 119 -6.50 -7.05 1.09
C LEU A 119 -7.94 -6.91 1.57
N TYR A 120 -8.50 -5.71 1.46
CA TYR A 120 -9.84 -5.44 1.94
C TYR A 120 -10.48 -4.28 1.17
N LYS A 121 -11.80 -4.18 1.27
CA LYS A 121 -12.53 -3.05 0.72
C LYS A 121 -12.57 -1.94 1.77
N GLY A 122 -11.92 -0.81 1.47
CA GLY A 122 -11.65 0.25 2.43
C GLY A 122 -12.91 0.84 3.08
N GLU A 123 -13.98 1.03 2.31
CA GLU A 123 -15.24 1.56 2.84
C GLU A 123 -15.88 0.63 3.88
N TRP A 124 -15.83 -0.68 3.61
CA TRP A 124 -16.36 -1.67 4.55
C TRP A 124 -15.58 -1.64 5.86
N ILE A 125 -14.25 -1.56 5.79
CA ILE A 125 -13.39 -1.49 6.96
C ILE A 125 -13.70 -0.25 7.81
N LYS A 126 -13.87 0.91 7.19
CA LYS A 126 -14.23 2.14 7.91
C LYS A 126 -15.60 2.02 8.59
N ALA A 127 -16.59 1.47 7.90
CA ALA A 127 -17.94 1.31 8.43
C ALA A 127 -17.97 0.37 9.64
N CYS A 128 -17.12 -0.64 9.67
CA CYS A 128 -17.01 -1.60 10.78
C CYS A 128 -16.14 -1.11 11.93
N GLY A 129 -15.47 0.04 11.79
CA GLY A 129 -14.58 0.57 12.82
C GLY A 129 -13.32 -0.26 13.04
N TRP A 130 -12.92 -1.03 12.06
CA TRP A 130 -11.71 -1.85 12.14
C TRP A 130 -10.45 -1.01 12.11
N HIS A 131 -9.46 -1.35 12.96
CA HIS A 131 -8.19 -0.67 13.06
C HIS A 131 -7.03 -1.62 12.78
N PRO A 132 -6.42 -1.59 11.60
CA PRO A 132 -5.37 -2.52 11.21
C PRO A 132 -4.00 -2.12 11.76
N ASP A 133 -3.74 -2.43 13.00
CA ASP A 133 -2.45 -2.13 13.63
C ASP A 133 -1.50 -3.31 13.49
#